data_8eb4a1685676c971ee82819ae2f18436
#
_entry.id   8eb4a1685676c971ee82819ae2f18436
#
_cell.length_a   1.000
_cell.length_b   1.000
_cell.length_c   1.000
_cell.angle_alpha   90.00
_cell.angle_beta   90.00
_cell.angle_gamma   90.00
#
_symmetry.space_group_name_H-M   'P 1'
#
loop_
_entity.id
_entity.type
_entity.pdbx_description
1 polymer ?
#
loop_
_entity_poly.entity_id
_entity_poly.type
_entity_poly.pdbx_seq_one_letter_code
_entity_poly.pdbx_strand_id
1 'polypeptide(L)'
;MTKVVRILLAGVCAAILAIALSFMHPFGNPREVSPSSGLLLAEAQISEPLQELVKRKCGNCHSEAVDWPFYSRVAPVSWLLEHDVLEAREHMNLSRWDGYSNQEKSDLLSRLAAKARSGEMPPARYTAIHRDSKLLSKEQDYLYDWARAERRRLRNEAQQTESGQ
;
A
#
# COMPACT_ATOMS: atom_id res chain seq x y z
N MET A 1 8.16 37.16 -32.44
CA MET A 1 8.50 36.18 -31.41
C MET A 1 9.07 34.93 -32.08
N THR A 2 10.31 34.56 -31.83
CA THR A 2 10.97 33.41 -32.44
C THR A 2 10.34 32.11 -31.95
N LYS A 3 10.43 31.01 -32.74
CA LYS A 3 9.93 29.70 -32.34
C LYS A 3 10.48 29.23 -30.97
N VAL A 4 11.75 29.56 -30.69
CA VAL A 4 12.41 29.24 -29.41
C VAL A 4 11.72 29.94 -28.23
N VAL A 5 11.40 31.23 -28.34
CA VAL A 5 10.72 31.99 -27.28
C VAL A 5 9.32 31.41 -26.99
N ARG A 6 8.58 30.98 -28.02
CA ARG A 6 7.27 30.33 -27.84
C ARG A 6 7.37 29.01 -27.11
N ILE A 7 8.37 28.18 -27.43
CA ILE A 7 8.60 26.90 -26.76
C ILE A 7 8.98 27.11 -25.29
N LEU A 8 9.87 28.08 -25.01
CA LEU A 8 10.25 28.40 -23.63
C LEU A 8 9.06 28.90 -22.81
N LEU A 9 8.26 29.82 -23.37
CA LEU A 9 7.05 30.30 -22.69
C LEU A 9 6.04 29.18 -22.44
N ALA A 10 5.80 28.30 -23.41
CA ALA A 10 4.92 27.15 -23.22
C ALA A 10 5.42 26.22 -22.12
N GLY A 11 6.73 25.97 -22.05
CA GLY A 11 7.35 25.17 -21.00
C GLY A 11 7.19 25.78 -19.60
N VAL A 12 7.41 27.10 -19.49
CA VAL A 12 7.21 27.84 -18.23
C VAL A 12 5.74 27.79 -17.80
N CYS A 13 4.81 28.07 -18.73
CA CYS A 13 3.38 27.99 -18.43
C CYS A 13 2.96 26.58 -17.97
N ALA A 14 3.45 25.54 -18.63
CA ALA A 14 3.18 24.14 -18.24
C ALA A 14 3.74 23.81 -16.85
N ALA A 15 4.93 24.28 -16.53
CA ALA A 15 5.53 24.10 -15.20
C ALA A 15 4.72 24.81 -14.11
N ILE A 16 4.32 26.05 -14.34
CA ILE A 16 3.48 26.82 -13.41
C ILE A 16 2.12 26.11 -13.21
N LEU A 17 1.51 25.65 -14.29
CA LEU A 17 0.25 24.90 -14.22
C LEU A 17 0.41 23.61 -13.42
N ALA A 18 1.46 22.84 -13.68
CA ALA A 18 1.74 21.61 -12.94
C ALA A 18 1.92 21.88 -11.43
N ILE A 19 2.64 22.95 -11.08
CA ILE A 19 2.80 23.38 -9.69
C ILE A 19 1.45 23.77 -9.08
N ALA A 20 0.65 24.58 -9.77
CA ALA A 20 -0.68 24.98 -9.29
C ALA A 20 -1.61 23.77 -9.09
N LEU A 21 -1.61 22.84 -10.03
CA LEU A 21 -2.39 21.60 -9.96
C LEU A 21 -1.92 20.67 -8.84
N SER A 22 -0.66 20.77 -8.41
CA SER A 22 -0.10 19.95 -7.32
C SER A 22 -0.71 20.25 -5.94
N PHE A 23 -1.35 21.40 -5.79
CA PHE A 23 -2.12 21.74 -4.56
C PHE A 23 -3.56 21.20 -4.58
N MET A 24 -3.97 20.62 -5.70
CA MET A 24 -5.27 19.98 -5.80
C MET A 24 -5.15 18.48 -5.50
N HIS A 25 -6.08 17.96 -4.74
CA HIS A 25 -6.16 16.52 -4.37
C HIS A 25 -7.49 15.95 -4.84
N PRO A 26 -7.69 15.74 -6.15
CA PRO A 26 -9.01 15.40 -6.72
C PRO A 26 -9.56 14.06 -6.24
N PHE A 27 -8.69 13.18 -5.75
CA PHE A 27 -9.04 11.86 -5.20
C PHE A 27 -9.03 11.82 -3.67
N GLY A 28 -8.70 12.94 -3.01
CA GLY A 28 -8.45 13.02 -1.57
C GLY A 28 -6.95 13.12 -1.25
N ASN A 29 -6.64 13.51 -0.01
CA ASN A 29 -5.25 13.69 0.43
C ASN A 29 -4.85 12.62 1.48
N PRO A 30 -4.25 11.50 1.08
CA PRO A 30 -3.85 10.45 2.02
C PRO A 30 -2.68 10.87 2.93
N ARG A 31 -2.06 12.04 2.71
CA ARG A 31 -0.97 12.60 3.52
C ARG A 31 -1.47 13.23 4.82
N GLU A 32 -2.75 13.63 4.87
CA GLU A 32 -3.36 14.23 6.06
C GLU A 32 -3.74 13.19 7.12
N VAL A 33 -3.71 11.92 6.78
CA VAL A 33 -3.91 10.85 7.75
C VAL A 33 -2.71 10.81 8.69
N SER A 34 -2.93 11.15 9.95
CA SER A 34 -1.89 10.98 10.98
C SER A 34 -1.49 9.51 11.05
N PRO A 35 -0.19 9.20 10.96
CA PRO A 35 0.26 7.82 11.09
C PRO A 35 -0.27 7.24 12.39
N SER A 36 -1.00 6.15 12.33
CA SER A 36 -1.29 5.38 13.53
C SER A 36 0.06 4.93 14.11
N SER A 37 0.26 5.13 15.38
CA SER A 37 1.46 4.65 16.10
C SER A 37 1.50 3.12 16.22
N GLY A 38 0.51 2.45 15.63
CA GLY A 38 0.33 1.01 15.68
C GLY A 38 1.32 0.24 14.81
N LEU A 39 1.70 -0.93 15.30
CA LEU A 39 2.44 -1.91 14.53
C LEU A 39 1.61 -2.36 13.33
N LEU A 40 2.25 -2.51 12.17
CA LEU A 40 1.60 -3.14 11.02
C LEU A 40 1.18 -4.56 11.42
N LEU A 41 -0.04 -4.95 11.05
CA LEU A 41 -0.61 -6.25 11.38
C LEU A 41 -0.67 -6.48 12.90
N ALA A 42 -1.07 -5.47 13.68
CA ALA A 42 -1.26 -5.61 15.12
C ALA A 42 -2.10 -6.86 15.44
N GLU A 43 -1.76 -7.58 16.50
CA GLU A 43 -2.39 -8.84 16.94
C GLU A 43 -2.19 -10.06 16.01
N ALA A 44 -1.62 -9.90 14.81
CA ALA A 44 -1.27 -11.04 13.99
C ALA A 44 -0.06 -11.79 14.55
N GLN A 45 -0.08 -13.11 14.49
CA GLN A 45 1.11 -13.91 14.81
C GLN A 45 2.05 -13.91 13.60
N ILE A 46 2.93 -12.91 13.58
CA ILE A 46 3.89 -12.69 12.51
C ILE A 46 5.31 -12.60 13.08
N SER A 47 6.27 -13.24 12.40
CA SER A 47 7.68 -13.11 12.78
C SER A 47 8.24 -11.75 12.37
N GLU A 48 9.20 -11.24 13.13
CA GLU A 48 9.86 -9.95 12.83
C GLU A 48 10.41 -9.87 11.40
N PRO A 49 11.12 -10.86 10.85
CA PRO A 49 11.61 -10.82 9.47
C PRO A 49 10.48 -10.69 8.43
N LEU A 50 9.33 -11.33 8.68
CA LEU A 50 8.19 -11.25 7.78
C LEU A 50 7.45 -9.92 7.92
N GLN A 51 7.35 -9.37 9.12
CA GLN A 51 6.78 -8.05 9.36
C GLN A 51 7.60 -6.96 8.63
N GLU A 52 8.92 -7.03 8.69
CA GLU A 52 9.81 -6.14 7.93
C GLU A 52 9.69 -6.34 6.41
N LEU A 53 9.47 -7.56 5.96
CA LEU A 53 9.19 -7.85 4.55
C LEU A 53 7.89 -7.15 4.11
N VAL A 54 6.80 -7.34 4.85
CA VAL A 54 5.49 -6.71 4.57
C VAL A 54 5.62 -5.19 4.59
N LYS A 55 6.30 -4.62 5.57
CA LYS A 55 6.55 -3.18 5.65
C LYS A 55 7.25 -2.64 4.41
N ARG A 56 8.35 -3.27 3.99
CA ARG A 56 9.12 -2.83 2.81
C ARG A 56 8.40 -3.02 1.48
N LYS A 57 7.64 -4.12 1.33
CA LYS A 57 7.06 -4.50 0.03
C LYS A 57 5.63 -3.99 -0.15
N CYS A 58 4.88 -3.83 0.95
CA CYS A 58 3.46 -3.52 0.92
C CYS A 58 3.13 -2.20 1.64
N GLY A 59 3.94 -1.82 2.65
CA GLY A 59 3.64 -0.73 3.57
C GLY A 59 3.41 0.62 2.91
N ASN A 60 4.16 0.96 1.86
CA ASN A 60 4.02 2.26 1.19
C ASN A 60 2.63 2.52 0.59
N CYS A 61 1.90 1.49 0.20
CA CYS A 61 0.55 1.65 -0.31
C CYS A 61 -0.51 1.25 0.73
N HIS A 62 -0.26 0.18 1.49
CA HIS A 62 -1.22 -0.44 2.38
C HIS A 62 -1.09 -0.02 3.86
N SER A 63 -0.33 1.03 4.20
CA SER A 63 -0.24 1.54 5.57
C SER A 63 -0.45 3.05 5.64
N GLU A 64 -0.62 3.57 6.86
CA GLU A 64 -0.69 5.01 7.11
C GLU A 64 0.70 5.66 7.15
N ALA A 65 1.78 4.88 7.26
CA ALA A 65 3.17 5.33 7.27
C ALA A 65 3.79 5.20 5.86
N VAL A 66 3.41 6.09 4.94
CA VAL A 66 3.95 6.11 3.57
C VAL A 66 5.23 6.92 3.51
N ASP A 67 6.27 6.34 2.90
CA ASP A 67 7.46 7.07 2.51
C ASP A 67 7.23 7.69 1.12
N TRP A 68 6.89 8.98 1.11
CA TRP A 68 6.54 9.70 -0.09
C TRP A 68 7.79 10.11 -0.88
N PRO A 69 8.01 9.57 -2.08
CA PRO A 69 9.15 9.96 -2.91
C PRO A 69 9.02 11.42 -3.37
N PHE A 70 10.16 12.06 -3.70
CA PHE A 70 10.18 13.47 -4.08
C PHE A 70 9.24 13.82 -5.25
N TYR A 71 9.12 12.93 -6.22
CA TYR A 71 8.26 13.12 -7.41
C TYR A 71 6.76 13.01 -7.10
N SER A 72 6.40 12.52 -5.92
CA SER A 72 5.01 12.45 -5.46
C SER A 72 4.39 13.81 -5.15
N ARG A 73 5.15 14.89 -5.27
CA ARG A 73 4.71 16.26 -4.95
C ARG A 73 4.26 17.05 -6.17
N VAL A 74 4.39 16.50 -7.38
CA VAL A 74 4.13 17.23 -8.63
C VAL A 74 3.04 16.53 -9.44
N ALA A 75 1.98 17.27 -9.77
CA ALA A 75 0.91 16.78 -10.64
C ALA A 75 1.42 16.56 -12.09
N PRO A 76 0.90 15.54 -12.79
CA PRO A 76 -0.18 14.63 -12.40
C PRO A 76 0.26 13.40 -11.59
N VAL A 77 1.58 13.23 -11.35
CA VAL A 77 2.12 12.05 -10.64
C VAL A 77 1.64 11.99 -9.19
N SER A 78 1.53 13.14 -8.51
CA SER A 78 0.98 13.22 -7.16
C SER A 78 -0.41 12.61 -7.08
N TRP A 79 -1.27 12.92 -8.03
CA TRP A 79 -2.65 12.44 -8.07
C TRP A 79 -2.74 10.93 -8.27
N LEU A 80 -1.87 10.39 -9.16
CA LEU A 80 -1.81 8.95 -9.38
C LEU A 80 -1.40 8.20 -8.09
N LEU A 81 -0.37 8.69 -7.41
CA LEU A 81 0.13 8.05 -6.19
C LEU A 81 -0.86 8.19 -5.03
N GLU A 82 -1.50 9.32 -4.89
CA GLU A 82 -2.55 9.55 -3.89
C GLU A 82 -3.74 8.62 -4.10
N HIS A 83 -4.19 8.49 -5.35
CA HIS A 83 -5.24 7.54 -5.73
C HIS A 83 -4.82 6.09 -5.42
N ASP A 84 -3.63 5.67 -5.84
CA ASP A 84 -3.13 4.31 -5.61
C ASP A 84 -3.05 3.96 -4.11
N VAL A 85 -2.61 4.91 -3.27
CA VAL A 85 -2.54 4.72 -1.82
C VAL A 85 -3.92 4.66 -1.18
N LEU A 86 -4.85 5.51 -1.59
CA LEU A 86 -6.23 5.49 -1.09
C LEU A 86 -6.92 4.18 -1.45
N GLU A 87 -6.84 3.77 -2.72
CA GLU A 87 -7.41 2.50 -3.20
C GLU A 87 -6.80 1.29 -2.46
N ALA A 88 -5.48 1.28 -2.28
CA ALA A 88 -4.79 0.22 -1.55
C ALA A 88 -5.28 0.11 -0.08
N ARG A 89 -5.43 1.24 0.62
CA ARG A 89 -5.93 1.28 2.00
C ARG A 89 -7.41 0.88 2.10
N GLU A 90 -8.22 1.23 1.11
CA GLU A 90 -9.62 0.80 1.03
C GLU A 90 -9.72 -0.72 0.91
N HIS A 91 -8.86 -1.32 0.11
CA HIS A 91 -8.80 -2.77 -0.03
C HIS A 91 -8.22 -3.49 1.18
N MET A 92 -7.19 -2.94 1.81
CA MET A 92 -6.54 -3.49 3.01
C MET A 92 -5.64 -2.41 3.65
N ASN A 93 -5.93 -2.00 4.88
CA ASN A 93 -5.07 -1.12 5.65
C ASN A 93 -4.35 -1.89 6.76
N LEU A 94 -3.05 -2.11 6.58
CA LEU A 94 -2.21 -2.86 7.52
C LEU A 94 -2.01 -2.15 8.86
N SER A 95 -2.19 -0.81 8.88
CA SER A 95 -2.09 -0.01 10.11
C SER A 95 -3.36 -0.07 10.97
N ARG A 96 -4.46 -0.58 10.41
CA ARG A 96 -5.76 -0.74 11.10
C ARG A 96 -6.18 -2.21 11.18
N TRP A 97 -5.20 -3.08 11.27
CA TRP A 97 -5.43 -4.52 11.27
C TRP A 97 -6.31 -5.00 12.43
N ASP A 98 -6.15 -4.41 13.61
CA ASP A 98 -6.94 -4.64 14.81
C ASP A 98 -8.43 -4.29 14.65
N GLY A 99 -8.77 -3.36 13.76
CA GLY A 99 -10.15 -2.97 13.46
C GLY A 99 -10.94 -3.98 12.63
N TYR A 100 -10.29 -4.97 12.00
CA TYR A 100 -10.96 -6.01 11.23
C TYR A 100 -11.42 -7.17 12.11
N SER A 101 -12.61 -7.71 11.84
CA SER A 101 -13.06 -8.98 12.43
C SER A 101 -12.19 -10.16 11.99
N ASN A 102 -12.22 -11.28 12.71
CA ASN A 102 -11.47 -12.49 12.35
C ASN A 102 -11.83 -13.02 10.95
N GLN A 103 -13.10 -12.89 10.54
CA GLN A 103 -13.52 -13.26 9.20
C GLN A 103 -12.90 -12.34 8.13
N GLU A 104 -12.97 -11.03 8.32
CA GLU A 104 -12.35 -10.05 7.40
C GLU A 104 -10.84 -10.25 7.32
N LYS A 105 -10.15 -10.42 8.47
CA LYS A 105 -8.72 -10.75 8.52
C LYS A 105 -8.40 -12.00 7.68
N SER A 106 -9.21 -13.06 7.82
CA SER A 106 -9.05 -14.31 7.06
C SER A 106 -9.20 -14.08 5.55
N ASP A 107 -10.17 -13.27 5.12
CA ASP A 107 -10.42 -12.97 3.71
C ASP A 107 -9.33 -12.07 3.13
N LEU A 108 -8.87 -11.08 3.90
CA LEU A 108 -7.75 -10.20 3.54
C LEU A 108 -6.45 -11.01 3.35
N LEU A 109 -6.13 -11.92 4.27
CA LEU A 109 -4.97 -12.81 4.17
C LEU A 109 -5.05 -13.74 2.94
N SER A 110 -6.26 -14.21 2.60
CA SER A 110 -6.47 -15.01 1.40
C SER A 110 -6.15 -14.22 0.13
N ARG A 111 -6.65 -12.99 0.05
CA ARG A 111 -6.40 -12.09 -1.08
C ARG A 111 -4.93 -11.69 -1.17
N LEU A 112 -4.30 -11.34 -0.03
CA LEU A 112 -2.88 -11.02 0.07
C LEU A 112 -2.03 -12.17 -0.51
N ALA A 113 -2.27 -13.40 -0.03
CA ALA A 113 -1.53 -14.57 -0.48
C ALA A 113 -1.69 -14.83 -1.98
N ALA A 114 -2.93 -14.72 -2.49
CA ALA A 114 -3.23 -14.92 -3.91
C ALA A 114 -2.55 -13.88 -4.79
N LYS A 115 -2.69 -12.59 -4.45
CA LYS A 115 -2.12 -11.47 -5.21
C LYS A 115 -0.60 -11.42 -5.17
N ALA A 116 0.02 -11.75 -4.02
CA ALA A 116 1.46 -11.86 -3.92
C ALA A 116 1.99 -13.00 -4.79
N ARG A 117 1.32 -14.16 -4.78
CA ARG A 117 1.76 -15.34 -5.52
C ARG A 117 1.54 -15.23 -7.03
N SER A 118 0.47 -14.55 -7.47
CA SER A 118 0.23 -14.29 -8.90
C SER A 118 1.18 -13.22 -9.47
N GLY A 119 1.89 -12.48 -8.62
CA GLY A 119 2.74 -11.35 -9.02
C GLY A 119 1.94 -10.10 -9.40
N GLU A 120 0.64 -10.05 -9.09
CA GLU A 120 -0.16 -8.83 -9.28
C GLU A 120 0.19 -7.75 -8.27
N MET A 121 0.67 -8.13 -7.08
CA MET A 121 1.14 -7.21 -6.03
C MET A 121 2.57 -7.54 -5.62
N PRO A 122 3.43 -6.52 -5.49
CA PRO A 122 3.23 -5.11 -5.86
C PRO A 122 3.08 -4.92 -7.39
N PRO A 123 2.32 -3.88 -7.84
CA PRO A 123 2.04 -3.67 -9.28
C PRO A 123 3.31 -3.48 -10.12
N ALA A 124 3.30 -3.98 -11.35
CA ALA A 124 4.46 -3.90 -12.25
C ALA A 124 4.92 -2.45 -12.51
N ARG A 125 3.97 -1.49 -12.61
CA ARG A 125 4.29 -0.05 -12.77
C ARG A 125 5.08 0.50 -11.57
N TYR A 126 4.77 0.03 -10.34
CA TYR A 126 5.47 0.43 -9.14
C TYR A 126 6.86 -0.21 -9.07
N THR A 127 6.96 -1.51 -9.29
CA THR A 127 8.23 -2.26 -9.23
C THR A 127 9.20 -1.91 -10.37
N ALA A 128 8.72 -1.32 -11.48
CA ALA A 128 9.58 -0.81 -12.53
C ALA A 128 10.50 0.33 -12.05
N ILE A 129 10.00 1.16 -11.14
CA ILE A 129 10.71 2.30 -10.55
C ILE A 129 11.34 1.89 -9.21
N HIS A 130 10.61 1.11 -8.40
CA HIS A 130 11.02 0.62 -7.08
C HIS A 130 11.37 -0.87 -7.15
N ARG A 131 12.51 -1.19 -7.76
CA ARG A 131 12.93 -2.58 -8.01
C ARG A 131 13.02 -3.43 -6.74
N ASP A 132 13.42 -2.81 -5.63
CA ASP A 132 13.54 -3.48 -4.33
C ASP A 132 12.18 -3.86 -3.72
N SER A 133 11.09 -3.30 -4.23
CA SER A 133 9.73 -3.65 -3.81
C SER A 133 9.21 -4.92 -4.48
N LYS A 134 9.86 -5.43 -5.54
CA LYS A 134 9.46 -6.69 -6.18
C LYS A 134 9.63 -7.87 -5.21
N LEU A 135 8.60 -8.68 -5.10
CA LEU A 135 8.66 -9.92 -4.33
C LEU A 135 9.46 -10.99 -5.09
N LEU A 136 10.40 -11.62 -4.40
CA LEU A 136 11.09 -12.80 -4.87
C LEU A 136 10.22 -14.04 -4.63
N SER A 137 10.45 -15.13 -5.40
CA SER A 137 9.66 -16.36 -5.25
C SER A 137 9.67 -16.91 -3.81
N LYS A 138 10.83 -16.88 -3.13
CA LYS A 138 10.93 -17.29 -1.72
C LYS A 138 10.14 -16.38 -0.77
N GLU A 139 10.06 -15.08 -1.06
CA GLU A 139 9.28 -14.12 -0.27
C GLU A 139 7.78 -14.33 -0.50
N GLN A 140 7.38 -14.68 -1.73
CA GLN A 140 5.98 -15.04 -2.06
C GLN A 140 5.56 -16.30 -1.32
N ASP A 141 6.40 -17.35 -1.32
CA ASP A 141 6.13 -18.58 -0.60
C ASP A 141 6.03 -18.34 0.91
N TYR A 142 6.94 -17.53 1.47
CA TYR A 142 6.93 -17.18 2.89
C TYR A 142 5.65 -16.43 3.30
N LEU A 143 5.24 -15.44 2.51
CA LEU A 143 3.98 -14.72 2.72
C LEU A 143 2.77 -15.67 2.63
N TYR A 144 2.75 -16.54 1.63
CA TYR A 144 1.68 -17.50 1.42
C TYR A 144 1.54 -18.47 2.60
N ASP A 145 2.65 -19.06 3.06
CA ASP A 145 2.65 -20.03 4.16
C ASP A 145 2.21 -19.39 5.46
N TRP A 146 2.70 -18.18 5.75
CA TRP A 146 2.26 -17.41 6.91
C TRP A 146 0.76 -17.07 6.84
N ALA A 147 0.30 -16.49 5.73
CA ALA A 147 -1.09 -16.11 5.58
C ALA A 147 -2.02 -17.32 5.77
N ARG A 148 -1.61 -18.49 5.27
CA ARG A 148 -2.34 -19.74 5.46
C ARG A 148 -2.35 -20.20 6.92
N ALA A 149 -1.23 -20.07 7.63
CA ALA A 149 -1.12 -20.43 9.04
C ALA A 149 -1.98 -19.50 9.91
N GLU A 150 -1.89 -18.21 9.69
CA GLU A 150 -2.64 -17.19 10.44
C GLU A 150 -4.16 -17.32 10.21
N ARG A 151 -4.58 -17.61 8.98
CA ARG A 151 -5.99 -17.91 8.70
C ARG A 151 -6.51 -19.15 9.46
N ARG A 152 -5.68 -20.18 9.63
CA ARG A 152 -6.06 -21.35 10.46
C ARG A 152 -6.20 -20.95 11.92
N ARG A 153 -5.29 -20.14 12.45
CA ARG A 153 -5.36 -19.63 13.82
C ARG A 153 -6.66 -18.86 14.06
N LEU A 154 -6.95 -17.88 13.21
CA LEU A 154 -8.16 -17.05 13.33
C LEU A 154 -9.46 -17.86 13.30
N ARG A 155 -9.53 -18.90 12.46
CA ARG A 155 -10.70 -19.80 12.43
C ARG A 155 -10.85 -20.62 13.69
N ASN A 156 -9.74 -21.14 14.22
CA ASN A 156 -9.78 -21.93 15.46
C ASN A 156 -10.22 -21.07 16.65
N GLU A 157 -9.78 -19.82 16.72
CA GLU A 157 -10.21 -18.88 17.76
C GLU A 157 -11.70 -18.55 17.67
N ALA A 158 -12.21 -18.34 16.46
CA ALA A 158 -13.63 -18.11 16.26
C ALA A 158 -14.48 -19.30 16.75
N GLN A 159 -14.08 -20.53 16.42
CA GLN A 159 -14.77 -21.75 16.87
C GLN A 159 -14.72 -21.94 18.39
N GLN A 160 -13.61 -21.60 19.04
CA GLN A 160 -13.48 -21.68 20.50
C GLN A 160 -14.40 -20.69 21.21
N THR A 161 -14.54 -19.49 20.65
CA THR A 161 -15.44 -18.46 21.20
C THR A 161 -16.92 -18.90 21.12
N GLU A 162 -17.32 -19.55 20.02
CA GLU A 162 -18.68 -20.07 19.84
C GLU A 162 -18.98 -21.28 20.74
N SER A 163 -17.99 -22.14 21.00
CA SER A 163 -18.17 -23.35 21.82
C SER A 163 -18.09 -23.07 23.32
N GLY A 164 -17.61 -21.92 23.75
CA GLY A 164 -17.48 -21.51 25.16
C GLY A 164 -18.66 -20.71 25.70
N GLN A 165 -19.68 -20.42 24.88
CA GLN A 165 -20.95 -19.81 25.28
C GLN A 165 -22.01 -20.86 25.48
#